data_1a9f1ecfd121a45cfdf4600c5fc9b61b
#
_entry.id   1a9f1ecfd121a45cfdf4600c5fc9b61b
#
_cell.length_a   1.000
_cell.length_b   1.000
_cell.length_c   1.000
_cell.angle_alpha   90.00
_cell.angle_beta   90.00
_cell.angle_gamma   90.00
#
_symmetry.space_group_name_H-M   'P 1'
#
loop_
_entity.id
_entity.type
_entity.pdbx_description
1 polymer ?
#
loop_
_entity_poly.entity_id
_entity_poly.type
_entity_poly.pdbx_seq_one_letter_code
_entity_poly.pdbx_strand_id
1 'polypeptide(L)'
;MVLVFLFSFLSSLFGVLSLATAEEYTFDVSETEKKPYHIGGYAEIRPVLFGLDRDASLYKLKFYNRDEGSTLEEYNATLQLEGSLEKGIARLFVRTNTDYKNSYLGEDFETTVHEGFLSLKPSSSLTMDVGKKTLKWGKGYAWNPVAFVDRPKDPDEPELSLEGFIVASADYIKSFQGPLKTISFTPVLIPVYNHVNDTFGDINKLNIAGKIYLLLYDTDIDFIFLTGGSKTTRYGMDFSRNITTNFEIHGEFAYIYNYKKIFVNSDGSTFVTQYDAKSALIGMRYLTEKDTTYILEYYRNGTGFSSTEMRDYFSFINKGYDTYVATGNDALLKKAANITAGNYGRPNAMRDYLYLRASRKEPFDILYFTPSITGILNISDKSFSLSPEFLYAGITNLELRLKASFISGERLSDYGEKQNDSRVEIRARYYF
;
A
#
# COMPACT_ATOMS: atom_id res chain seq x y z
N MET A 1 11.61 -0.56 32.10
CA MET A 1 12.56 0.56 31.86
C MET A 1 12.14 1.41 30.66
N VAL A 2 11.56 0.83 29.63
CA VAL A 2 11.10 1.54 28.40
C VAL A 2 9.88 2.46 28.66
N LEU A 3 8.93 2.07 29.52
CA LEU A 3 7.78 2.93 29.86
C LEU A 3 8.18 4.26 30.54
N VAL A 4 9.27 4.28 31.29
CA VAL A 4 9.77 5.49 31.96
C VAL A 4 10.41 6.45 30.95
N PHE A 5 11.04 5.93 29.89
CA PHE A 5 11.59 6.76 28.81
C PHE A 5 10.50 7.38 27.93
N LEU A 6 9.41 6.64 27.65
CA LEU A 6 8.26 7.20 26.93
C LEU A 6 7.58 8.32 27.72
N PHE A 7 7.46 8.18 29.04
CA PHE A 7 6.85 9.19 29.88
C PHE A 7 7.74 10.45 30.03
N SER A 8 9.05 10.29 30.07
CA SER A 8 9.98 11.43 30.12
C SER A 8 10.11 12.14 28.77
N PHE A 9 9.95 11.44 27.65
CA PHE A 9 9.93 12.06 26.32
C PHE A 9 8.60 12.81 26.08
N LEU A 10 7.46 12.25 26.49
CA LEU A 10 6.17 12.95 26.46
C LEU A 10 6.17 14.19 27.39
N SER A 11 6.78 14.10 28.58
CA SER A 11 6.83 15.24 29.50
C SER A 11 7.75 16.36 29.01
N SER A 12 8.81 16.06 28.26
CA SER A 12 9.64 17.08 27.62
C SER A 12 8.97 17.75 26.40
N LEU A 13 8.08 17.06 25.72
CA LEU A 13 7.27 17.66 24.64
C LEU A 13 6.19 18.64 25.19
N PHE A 14 5.65 18.38 26.37
CA PHE A 14 4.66 19.28 27.01
C PHE A 14 5.29 20.50 27.70
N GLY A 15 6.60 20.55 27.88
CA GLY A 15 7.33 21.63 28.55
C GLY A 15 7.53 22.90 27.70
N VAL A 16 7.13 22.92 26.44
CA VAL A 16 7.23 24.08 25.53
C VAL A 16 5.82 24.62 25.15
N LEU A 17 4.93 24.74 26.13
CA LEU A 17 3.75 25.60 25.98
C LEU A 17 4.19 27.05 26.28
N SER A 18 4.75 27.72 25.29
CA SER A 18 4.91 29.17 25.33
C SER A 18 3.51 29.79 25.35
N LEU A 19 3.24 30.62 26.35
CA LEU A 19 2.08 31.51 26.41
C LEU A 19 2.06 32.32 25.12
N ALA A 20 1.07 32.05 24.25
CA ALA A 20 0.80 32.88 23.08
C ALA A 20 0.32 34.25 23.57
N THR A 21 1.17 35.24 23.58
CA THR A 21 0.78 36.63 23.61
C THR A 21 0.18 36.94 22.23
N ALA A 22 -1.03 37.47 22.19
CA ALA A 22 -1.62 37.97 20.96
C ALA A 22 -0.79 39.17 20.47
N GLU A 23 0.13 38.94 19.58
CA GLU A 23 0.78 39.99 18.82
C GLU A 23 -0.21 40.49 17.75
N GLU A 24 -0.29 41.80 17.60
CA GLU A 24 -1.09 42.45 16.58
C GLU A 24 -0.56 42.00 15.18
N TYR A 25 -1.35 41.18 14.49
CA TYR A 25 -0.96 40.57 13.22
C TYR A 25 -0.93 41.64 12.14
N THR A 26 0.25 42.17 11.83
CA THR A 26 0.47 43.02 10.66
C THR A 26 0.65 42.11 9.45
N PHE A 27 -0.29 42.18 8.50
CA PHE A 27 -0.22 41.42 7.25
C PHE A 27 0.99 41.89 6.45
N ASP A 28 2.03 41.03 6.39
CA ASP A 28 3.21 41.26 5.57
C ASP A 28 3.00 40.65 4.18
N VAL A 29 3.01 41.50 3.15
CA VAL A 29 2.84 41.08 1.73
C VAL A 29 3.94 40.07 1.31
N SER A 30 5.12 40.12 1.94
CA SER A 30 6.20 39.14 1.68
C SER A 30 5.86 37.71 2.09
N GLU A 31 4.91 37.49 3.01
CA GLU A 31 4.40 36.18 3.36
C GLU A 31 3.55 35.55 2.24
N THR A 32 3.04 36.32 1.29
CA THR A 32 2.27 35.86 0.14
C THR A 32 3.14 35.50 -1.07
N GLU A 33 4.43 35.85 -1.08
CA GLU A 33 5.34 35.44 -2.14
C GLU A 33 5.60 33.93 -2.05
N LYS A 34 5.19 33.21 -3.09
CA LYS A 34 5.41 31.77 -3.20
C LYS A 34 6.92 31.48 -3.18
N LYS A 35 7.43 30.97 -2.07
CA LYS A 35 8.84 30.57 -1.96
C LYS A 35 9.17 29.57 -3.07
N PRO A 36 10.32 29.68 -3.74
CA PRO A 36 10.72 28.74 -4.80
C PRO A 36 11.07 27.36 -4.27
N TYR A 37 11.07 27.16 -2.97
CA TYR A 37 11.37 25.90 -2.33
C TYR A 37 10.34 25.57 -1.24
N HIS A 38 10.18 24.27 -1.00
CA HIS A 38 9.43 23.72 0.11
C HIS A 38 10.27 22.64 0.78
N ILE A 39 10.26 22.60 2.11
CA ILE A 39 10.85 21.54 2.93
C ILE A 39 9.80 21.19 3.97
N GLY A 40 9.56 19.91 4.18
CA GLY A 40 8.62 19.38 5.14
C GLY A 40 8.84 17.90 5.39
N GLY A 41 7.97 17.30 6.17
CA GLY A 41 8.05 15.89 6.48
C GLY A 41 7.25 15.53 7.72
N TYR A 42 7.54 14.35 8.24
CA TYR A 42 6.99 13.92 9.52
C TYR A 42 7.95 12.97 10.24
N ALA A 43 7.84 12.95 11.57
CA ALA A 43 8.39 11.92 12.42
C ALA A 43 7.23 11.08 12.99
N GLU A 44 7.37 9.75 12.95
CA GLU A 44 6.36 8.80 13.39
C GLU A 44 6.95 7.78 14.34
N ILE A 45 6.21 7.42 15.38
CA ILE A 45 6.45 6.25 16.22
C ILE A 45 5.22 5.35 16.18
N ARG A 46 5.46 4.02 16.11
CA ARG A 46 4.41 3.04 15.91
C ARG A 46 4.73 1.72 16.61
N PRO A 47 4.49 1.62 17.93
CA PRO A 47 4.48 0.34 18.61
C PRO A 47 3.31 -0.53 18.16
N VAL A 48 3.55 -1.83 18.01
CA VAL A 48 2.59 -2.85 17.59
C VAL A 48 2.66 -4.04 18.51
N LEU A 49 1.52 -4.50 18.99
CA LEU A 49 1.36 -5.74 19.73
C LEU A 49 0.58 -6.75 18.90
N PHE A 50 1.13 -7.93 18.67
CA PHE A 50 0.49 -9.03 17.98
C PHE A 50 0.04 -10.10 18.98
N GLY A 51 -1.19 -10.59 18.85
CA GLY A 51 -1.60 -11.87 19.38
C GLY A 51 -1.27 -12.96 18.36
N LEU A 52 -0.55 -14.00 18.78
CA LEU A 52 -0.04 -15.04 17.89
C LEU A 52 -0.95 -16.28 17.92
N ASP A 53 -1.27 -16.82 16.75
CA ASP A 53 -1.93 -18.12 16.58
C ASP A 53 -0.88 -19.22 16.39
N ARG A 54 -0.53 -19.92 17.47
CA ARG A 54 0.52 -20.95 17.47
C ARG A 54 0.17 -22.18 16.62
N ASP A 55 -1.10 -22.41 16.35
CA ASP A 55 -1.57 -23.55 15.54
C ASP A 55 -1.55 -23.23 14.04
N ALA A 56 -1.45 -21.95 13.66
CA ALA A 56 -1.43 -21.51 12.28
C ALA A 56 -0.18 -21.98 11.53
N SER A 57 -0.34 -22.35 10.25
CA SER A 57 0.76 -22.83 9.41
C SER A 57 1.86 -21.77 9.25
N LEU A 58 1.49 -20.47 9.08
CA LEU A 58 2.48 -19.40 8.96
C LEU A 58 3.20 -19.10 10.28
N TYR A 59 2.57 -19.33 11.44
CA TYR A 59 3.28 -19.29 12.72
C TYR A 59 4.32 -20.41 12.79
N LYS A 60 3.93 -21.65 12.48
CA LYS A 60 4.82 -22.81 12.45
C LYS A 60 5.99 -22.58 11.50
N LEU A 61 5.73 -22.07 10.29
CA LEU A 61 6.77 -21.77 9.31
C LEU A 61 7.79 -20.75 9.83
N LYS A 62 7.31 -19.73 10.54
CA LYS A 62 8.12 -18.58 10.96
C LYS A 62 8.89 -18.84 12.25
N PHE A 63 8.31 -19.61 13.17
CA PHE A 63 8.80 -19.78 14.53
C PHE A 63 9.17 -21.22 14.90
N TYR A 64 9.29 -22.17 13.95
CA TYR A 64 9.53 -23.59 14.22
C TYR A 64 10.78 -23.89 15.07
N ASN A 65 11.79 -23.01 15.03
CA ASN A 65 13.03 -23.11 15.77
C ASN A 65 13.13 -22.12 16.95
N ARG A 66 12.01 -21.55 17.38
CA ARG A 66 11.92 -20.57 18.47
C ARG A 66 10.74 -20.92 19.38
N ASP A 67 10.88 -20.63 20.66
CA ASP A 67 9.77 -20.73 21.61
C ASP A 67 9.18 -19.33 21.84
N GLU A 68 8.46 -18.84 20.83
CA GLU A 68 7.70 -17.59 20.95
C GLU A 68 6.43 -17.84 21.76
N GLY A 69 6.08 -16.88 22.62
CA GLY A 69 4.85 -16.93 23.42
C GLY A 69 3.58 -16.74 22.59
N SER A 70 2.51 -16.31 23.25
CA SER A 70 1.23 -15.95 22.61
C SER A 70 1.19 -14.51 22.12
N THR A 71 2.18 -13.70 22.41
CA THR A 71 2.26 -12.29 22.01
C THR A 71 3.64 -11.93 21.49
N LEU A 72 3.68 -10.97 20.58
CA LEU A 72 4.89 -10.43 19.99
C LEU A 72 4.82 -8.90 19.93
N GLU A 73 5.87 -8.24 20.35
CA GLU A 73 5.99 -6.78 20.28
C GLU A 73 6.88 -6.37 19.11
N GLU A 74 6.52 -5.27 18.47
CA GLU A 74 7.32 -4.63 17.44
C GLU A 74 7.29 -3.12 17.63
N TYR A 75 8.44 -2.48 17.51
CA TYR A 75 8.58 -1.03 17.63
C TYR A 75 9.10 -0.47 16.33
N ASN A 76 8.32 0.41 15.72
CA ASN A 76 8.67 1.07 14.48
C ASN A 76 8.80 2.58 14.70
N ALA A 77 9.76 3.20 14.02
CA ALA A 77 9.85 4.65 13.89
C ALA A 77 10.19 5.00 12.44
N THR A 78 9.57 6.07 11.94
CA THR A 78 9.81 6.56 10.57
C THR A 78 10.09 8.06 10.61
N LEU A 79 11.15 8.49 9.94
CA LEU A 79 11.39 9.89 9.60
C LEU A 79 11.24 10.04 8.10
N GLN A 80 10.21 10.76 7.65
CA GLN A 80 10.05 11.14 6.25
C GLN A 80 10.49 12.59 6.07
N LEU A 81 11.36 12.84 5.10
CA LEU A 81 11.75 14.18 4.68
C LEU A 81 11.34 14.37 3.22
N GLU A 82 10.76 15.52 2.92
CA GLU A 82 10.47 15.90 1.54
C GLU A 82 10.91 17.33 1.25
N GLY A 83 11.36 17.55 0.03
CA GLY A 83 11.77 18.86 -0.44
C GLY A 83 11.44 19.07 -1.91
N SER A 84 11.12 20.30 -2.27
CA SER A 84 11.00 20.69 -3.67
C SER A 84 11.65 22.05 -3.91
N LEU A 85 12.19 22.19 -5.11
CA LEU A 85 12.75 23.44 -5.63
C LEU A 85 12.16 23.73 -7.01
N GLU A 86 11.52 24.89 -7.17
CA GLU A 86 10.90 25.31 -8.43
C GLU A 86 11.64 26.54 -9.00
N LYS A 87 12.05 26.45 -10.28
CA LYS A 87 12.67 27.58 -11.00
C LYS A 87 12.24 27.56 -12.46
N GLY A 88 11.45 28.56 -12.85
CA GLY A 88 10.92 28.65 -14.21
C GLY A 88 10.07 27.43 -14.59
N ILE A 89 10.50 26.70 -15.61
CA ILE A 89 9.80 25.50 -16.09
C ILE A 89 10.22 24.21 -15.35
N ALA A 90 11.24 24.29 -14.48
CA ALA A 90 11.83 23.13 -13.82
C ALA A 90 11.43 23.03 -12.34
N ARG A 91 11.10 21.83 -11.91
CA ARG A 91 10.88 21.45 -10.50
C ARG A 91 11.69 20.22 -10.16
N LEU A 92 12.52 20.32 -9.14
CA LEU A 92 13.14 19.17 -8.48
C LEU A 92 12.30 18.78 -7.27
N PHE A 93 12.05 17.49 -7.10
CA PHE A 93 11.37 16.94 -5.93
C PHE A 93 12.14 15.75 -5.37
N VAL A 94 12.28 15.68 -4.05
CA VAL A 94 12.90 14.55 -3.35
C VAL A 94 12.06 14.21 -2.12
N ARG A 95 11.83 12.91 -1.87
CA ARG A 95 11.23 12.35 -0.65
C ARG A 95 12.03 11.14 -0.21
N THR A 96 12.45 11.16 1.04
CA THR A 96 13.19 10.06 1.67
C THR A 96 12.44 9.56 2.90
N ASN A 97 12.50 8.25 3.13
CA ASN A 97 12.07 7.64 4.38
C ASN A 97 13.28 7.01 5.07
N THR A 98 13.42 7.25 6.35
CA THR A 98 14.34 6.56 7.22
C THR A 98 13.50 5.77 8.21
N ASP A 99 13.54 4.45 8.12
CA ASP A 99 12.74 3.54 8.92
C ASP A 99 13.64 2.80 9.92
N TYR A 100 13.22 2.79 11.17
CA TYR A 100 13.77 1.95 12.23
C TYR A 100 12.72 0.93 12.63
N LYS A 101 13.11 -0.31 12.71
CA LYS A 101 12.28 -1.42 13.13
C LYS A 101 13.01 -2.28 14.14
N ASN A 102 12.42 -2.45 15.32
CA ASN A 102 12.86 -3.42 16.31
C ASN A 102 11.78 -4.50 16.44
N SER A 103 12.12 -5.72 16.09
CA SER A 103 11.22 -6.87 16.08
C SER A 103 11.94 -8.11 16.63
N TYR A 104 11.24 -9.23 16.67
CA TYR A 104 11.83 -10.53 17.05
C TYR A 104 13.00 -10.97 16.13
N LEU A 105 13.17 -10.39 14.95
CA LEU A 105 14.31 -10.63 14.05
C LEU A 105 15.54 -9.78 14.44
N GLY A 106 15.39 -8.85 15.36
CA GLY A 106 16.40 -7.87 15.74
C GLY A 106 16.05 -6.47 15.27
N GLU A 107 17.05 -5.61 15.32
CA GLU A 107 16.95 -4.22 14.88
C GLU A 107 17.30 -4.11 13.39
N ASP A 108 16.53 -3.32 12.68
CA ASP A 108 16.77 -2.96 11.29
C ASP A 108 16.65 -1.45 11.12
N PHE A 109 17.53 -0.87 10.32
CA PHE A 109 17.58 0.55 10.05
C PHE A 109 17.85 0.76 8.56
N GLU A 110 16.88 1.30 7.86
CA GLU A 110 16.96 1.51 6.43
C GLU A 110 16.61 2.96 6.06
N THR A 111 17.39 3.54 5.13
CA THR A 111 17.03 4.83 4.50
C THR A 111 16.82 4.62 3.02
N THR A 112 15.62 4.94 2.56
CA THR A 112 15.19 4.76 1.17
C THR A 112 14.76 6.08 0.57
N VAL A 113 15.22 6.36 -0.65
CA VAL A 113 14.64 7.43 -1.47
C VAL A 113 13.34 6.92 -2.07
N HIS A 114 12.20 7.40 -1.56
CA HIS A 114 10.89 7.01 -2.07
C HIS A 114 10.58 7.65 -3.42
N GLU A 115 10.88 8.95 -3.56
CA GLU A 115 10.77 9.68 -4.82
C GLU A 115 11.96 10.65 -4.95
N GLY A 116 12.45 10.82 -6.17
CA GLY A 116 13.54 11.77 -6.50
C GLY A 116 13.54 12.01 -8.01
N PHE A 117 12.92 13.10 -8.47
CA PHE A 117 12.76 13.35 -9.91
C PHE A 117 12.84 14.82 -10.26
N LEU A 118 13.25 15.07 -11.50
CA LEU A 118 13.19 16.36 -12.16
C LEU A 118 11.94 16.40 -13.05
N SER A 119 11.11 17.41 -12.85
CA SER A 119 9.93 17.70 -13.68
C SER A 119 10.18 18.97 -14.50
N LEU A 120 9.96 18.88 -15.80
CA LEU A 120 10.05 19.99 -16.75
C LEU A 120 8.67 20.26 -17.35
N LYS A 121 8.19 21.49 -17.29
CA LYS A 121 6.90 21.93 -17.84
C LYS A 121 7.09 23.01 -18.89
N PRO A 122 7.53 22.65 -20.12
CA PRO A 122 7.81 23.62 -21.17
C PRO A 122 6.55 24.34 -21.69
N SER A 123 5.36 23.77 -21.50
CA SER A 123 4.09 24.39 -21.81
C SER A 123 3.00 23.96 -20.84
N SER A 124 1.82 24.61 -20.89
CA SER A 124 0.65 24.19 -20.11
C SER A 124 0.13 22.78 -20.47
N SER A 125 0.48 22.29 -21.65
CA SER A 125 0.02 21.01 -22.20
C SER A 125 1.05 19.89 -22.12
N LEU A 126 2.30 20.16 -21.74
CA LEU A 126 3.36 19.15 -21.73
C LEU A 126 4.14 19.22 -20.42
N THR A 127 4.22 18.08 -19.74
CA THR A 127 5.09 17.85 -18.58
C THR A 127 6.00 16.65 -18.87
N MET A 128 7.26 16.73 -18.49
CA MET A 128 8.24 15.66 -18.65
C MET A 128 8.91 15.40 -17.31
N ASP A 129 8.94 14.14 -16.87
CA ASP A 129 9.53 13.74 -15.59
C ASP A 129 10.63 12.70 -15.81
N VAL A 130 11.74 12.86 -15.10
CA VAL A 130 12.86 11.89 -15.11
C VAL A 130 13.35 11.69 -13.69
N GLY A 131 13.42 10.43 -13.25
CA GLY A 131 13.89 10.04 -11.93
C GLY A 131 12.98 9.03 -11.27
N LYS A 132 13.12 8.85 -9.96
CA LYS A 132 12.34 7.91 -9.16
C LYS A 132 10.98 8.54 -8.82
N LYS A 133 9.90 7.98 -9.36
CA LYS A 133 8.57 8.56 -9.26
C LYS A 133 7.48 7.50 -9.18
N THR A 134 6.44 7.76 -8.37
CA THR A 134 5.20 6.98 -8.31
C THR A 134 4.20 7.56 -9.31
N LEU A 135 3.64 6.75 -10.21
CA LEU A 135 2.72 7.22 -11.26
C LEU A 135 1.26 7.22 -10.81
N LYS A 136 0.92 6.42 -9.79
CA LYS A 136 -0.42 6.33 -9.16
C LYS A 136 -1.52 5.98 -10.16
N TRP A 137 -1.29 4.97 -11.01
CA TRP A 137 -2.29 4.49 -11.94
C TRP A 137 -3.34 3.63 -11.25
N GLY A 138 -4.57 3.65 -11.78
CA GLY A 138 -5.73 2.96 -11.24
C GLY A 138 -6.62 3.82 -10.35
N LYS A 139 -7.88 3.43 -10.22
CA LYS A 139 -8.95 4.15 -9.51
C LYS A 139 -9.36 3.47 -8.20
N GLY A 140 -9.04 2.18 -8.03
CA GLY A 140 -9.41 1.42 -6.84
C GLY A 140 -8.78 1.98 -5.57
N TYR A 141 -9.52 1.91 -4.48
CA TYR A 141 -9.08 2.40 -3.18
C TYR A 141 -8.14 1.39 -2.52
N ALA A 142 -8.59 0.15 -2.31
CA ALA A 142 -7.80 -0.89 -1.64
C ALA A 142 -6.82 -1.60 -2.58
N TRP A 143 -7.21 -1.84 -3.83
CA TRP A 143 -6.39 -2.52 -4.85
C TRP A 143 -6.37 -1.75 -6.16
N ASN A 144 -5.28 -1.91 -6.92
CA ASN A 144 -5.15 -1.32 -8.25
C ASN A 144 -4.58 -2.36 -9.24
N PRO A 145 -5.41 -3.26 -9.80
CA PRO A 145 -4.94 -4.28 -10.73
C PRO A 145 -4.28 -3.73 -12.00
N VAL A 146 -4.58 -2.49 -12.40
CA VAL A 146 -3.98 -1.83 -13.58
C VAL A 146 -2.73 -1.02 -13.28
N ALA A 147 -2.31 -0.91 -12.02
CA ALA A 147 -1.11 -0.18 -11.61
C ALA A 147 0.19 -0.94 -11.98
N PHE A 148 0.42 -1.18 -13.26
CA PHE A 148 1.50 -2.04 -13.77
C PHE A 148 2.89 -1.51 -13.49
N VAL A 149 3.02 -0.20 -13.32
CA VAL A 149 4.27 0.54 -13.11
C VAL A 149 4.43 1.08 -11.70
N ASP A 150 3.48 0.80 -10.81
CA ASP A 150 3.57 1.14 -9.39
C ASP A 150 3.78 -0.12 -8.55
N ARG A 151 4.17 0.06 -7.29
CA ARG A 151 4.15 -1.02 -6.30
C ARG A 151 2.71 -1.31 -5.89
N PRO A 152 2.38 -2.57 -5.52
CA PRO A 152 1.02 -2.90 -5.07
C PRO A 152 0.69 -2.17 -3.76
N LYS A 153 -0.55 -1.72 -3.64
CA LYS A 153 -1.07 -1.17 -2.38
C LYS A 153 -1.20 -2.25 -1.31
N ASP A 154 -1.07 -1.82 -0.06
CA ASP A 154 -1.51 -2.61 1.09
C ASP A 154 -2.98 -2.27 1.39
N PRO A 155 -3.92 -3.21 1.26
CA PRO A 155 -5.33 -2.94 1.54
C PRO A 155 -5.62 -2.59 3.01
N ASP A 156 -4.74 -2.97 3.93
CA ASP A 156 -4.82 -2.54 5.34
C ASP A 156 -4.45 -1.07 5.54
N GLU A 157 -3.60 -0.52 4.65
CA GLU A 157 -3.16 0.89 4.64
C GLU A 157 -3.10 1.47 3.21
N PRO A 158 -4.23 1.56 2.49
CA PRO A 158 -4.25 1.92 1.08
C PRO A 158 -3.80 3.36 0.77
N GLU A 159 -3.72 4.21 1.79
CA GLU A 159 -3.29 5.61 1.69
C GLU A 159 -1.77 5.79 1.91
N LEU A 160 -1.06 4.70 2.23
CA LEU A 160 0.38 4.75 2.44
C LEU A 160 1.11 5.20 1.16
N SER A 161 2.06 6.13 1.33
CA SER A 161 2.91 6.57 0.21
C SER A 161 3.86 5.45 -0.22
N LEU A 162 3.74 5.03 -1.47
CA LEU A 162 4.58 3.97 -2.03
C LEU A 162 5.90 4.53 -2.56
N GLU A 163 6.92 3.68 -2.55
CA GLU A 163 8.18 3.93 -3.22
C GLU A 163 8.00 3.85 -4.74
N GLY A 164 8.50 4.85 -5.49
CA GLY A 164 8.44 4.89 -6.94
C GLY A 164 9.49 4.00 -7.62
N PHE A 165 9.39 3.89 -8.94
CA PHE A 165 10.43 3.35 -9.81
C PHE A 165 11.15 4.48 -10.55
N ILE A 166 12.40 4.25 -10.96
CA ILE A 166 13.14 5.17 -11.84
C ILE A 166 12.54 5.07 -13.23
N VAL A 167 12.01 6.20 -13.71
CA VAL A 167 11.30 6.28 -14.98
C VAL A 167 11.69 7.55 -15.73
N ALA A 168 11.46 7.54 -17.04
CA ALA A 168 11.35 8.76 -17.85
C ALA A 168 9.94 8.78 -18.45
N SER A 169 9.18 9.82 -18.18
CA SER A 169 7.80 9.95 -18.67
C SER A 169 7.54 11.34 -19.25
N ALA A 170 6.56 11.42 -20.13
CA ALA A 170 6.01 12.67 -20.61
C ALA A 170 4.48 12.60 -20.49
N ASP A 171 3.84 13.69 -20.13
CA ASP A 171 2.39 13.80 -20.08
C ASP A 171 1.96 14.93 -21.02
N TYR A 172 1.24 14.58 -22.09
CA TYR A 172 0.69 15.53 -23.02
C TYR A 172 -0.82 15.59 -22.87
N ILE A 173 -1.35 16.74 -22.48
CA ILE A 173 -2.77 16.95 -22.20
C ILE A 173 -3.37 17.96 -23.19
N LYS A 174 -4.57 17.68 -23.67
CA LYS A 174 -5.33 18.56 -24.53
C LYS A 174 -6.80 18.61 -24.09
N SER A 175 -7.31 19.83 -23.91
CA SER A 175 -8.70 20.08 -23.54
C SER A 175 -9.52 20.46 -24.76
N PHE A 176 -10.82 20.10 -24.73
CA PHE A 176 -11.79 20.33 -25.80
C PHE A 176 -13.09 20.87 -25.22
N GLN A 177 -13.92 21.43 -26.08
CA GLN A 177 -15.31 21.77 -25.79
C GLN A 177 -16.21 20.64 -26.25
N GLY A 178 -17.21 20.26 -25.45
CA GLY A 178 -18.17 19.22 -25.79
C GLY A 178 -18.11 18.00 -24.87
N PRO A 179 -18.65 16.84 -25.29
CA PRO A 179 -18.70 15.63 -24.47
C PRO A 179 -17.34 15.06 -24.06
N LEU A 180 -16.37 15.12 -24.98
CA LEU A 180 -14.98 14.82 -24.69
C LEU A 180 -14.30 16.12 -24.23
N LYS A 181 -14.01 16.22 -22.93
CA LYS A 181 -13.42 17.42 -22.32
C LYS A 181 -11.91 17.41 -22.35
N THR A 182 -11.29 16.24 -22.18
CA THR A 182 -9.84 16.12 -22.06
C THR A 182 -9.36 14.78 -22.64
N ILE A 183 -8.21 14.86 -23.33
CA ILE A 183 -7.37 13.69 -23.65
C ILE A 183 -6.00 13.94 -23.06
N SER A 184 -5.41 12.92 -22.42
CA SER A 184 -3.98 12.91 -22.09
C SER A 184 -3.33 11.63 -22.62
N PHE A 185 -2.05 11.74 -22.99
CA PHE A 185 -1.20 10.61 -23.35
C PHE A 185 0.09 10.64 -22.54
N THR A 186 0.35 9.58 -21.78
CA THR A 186 1.49 9.45 -20.87
C THR A 186 2.36 8.25 -21.23
N PRO A 187 3.33 8.37 -22.17
CA PRO A 187 4.35 7.35 -22.39
C PRO A 187 5.33 7.31 -21.23
N VAL A 188 5.83 6.11 -20.90
CA VAL A 188 6.76 5.86 -19.79
C VAL A 188 7.82 4.85 -20.23
N LEU A 189 9.08 5.17 -19.97
CA LEU A 189 10.22 4.28 -20.12
C LEU A 189 10.68 3.85 -18.72
N ILE A 190 10.91 2.53 -18.54
CA ILE A 190 11.30 1.94 -17.26
C ILE A 190 12.54 1.08 -17.50
N PRO A 191 13.75 1.60 -17.21
CA PRO A 191 14.98 0.81 -17.27
C PRO A 191 15.01 -0.16 -16.08
N VAL A 192 15.38 -1.43 -16.33
CA VAL A 192 15.52 -2.48 -15.31
C VAL A 192 16.86 -3.15 -15.46
N TYR A 193 17.82 -2.76 -14.62
CA TYR A 193 19.19 -3.28 -14.60
C TYR A 193 19.62 -3.56 -13.16
N ASN A 194 20.81 -4.12 -12.95
CA ASN A 194 21.38 -4.27 -11.62
C ASN A 194 21.37 -2.91 -10.86
N HIS A 195 20.81 -2.90 -9.66
CA HIS A 195 20.65 -1.70 -8.80
C HIS A 195 19.74 -0.59 -9.36
N VAL A 196 19.09 -0.83 -10.50
CA VAL A 196 18.12 0.10 -11.09
C VAL A 196 16.82 -0.63 -11.33
N ASN A 197 15.81 -0.40 -10.49
CA ASN A 197 14.50 -1.06 -10.59
C ASN A 197 14.56 -2.60 -10.59
N ASP A 198 15.58 -3.22 -10.00
CA ASP A 198 15.77 -4.69 -10.01
C ASP A 198 14.59 -5.45 -9.37
N THR A 199 13.85 -4.81 -8.46
CA THR A 199 12.61 -5.33 -7.88
C THR A 199 11.38 -5.23 -8.81
N PHE A 200 11.51 -4.55 -9.96
CA PHE A 200 10.42 -4.42 -10.93
C PHE A 200 10.12 -5.74 -11.65
N GLY A 201 11.14 -6.51 -12.01
CA GLY A 201 11.03 -7.79 -12.73
C GLY A 201 12.38 -8.25 -13.26
N ASP A 202 12.38 -9.03 -14.35
CA ASP A 202 13.61 -9.55 -14.94
C ASP A 202 14.54 -8.40 -15.37
N ILE A 203 15.81 -8.48 -14.95
CA ILE A 203 16.84 -7.45 -15.20
C ILE A 203 17.34 -7.48 -16.66
N ASN A 204 18.12 -6.46 -17.03
CA ASN A 204 18.68 -6.24 -18.37
C ASN A 204 17.60 -6.01 -19.44
N LYS A 205 16.58 -5.26 -19.08
CA LYS A 205 15.44 -4.92 -19.93
C LYS A 205 15.11 -3.44 -19.88
N LEU A 206 14.69 -2.90 -21.01
CA LEU A 206 14.01 -1.60 -21.08
C LEU A 206 12.53 -1.86 -21.33
N ASN A 207 11.67 -1.44 -20.41
CA ASN A 207 10.23 -1.60 -20.55
C ASN A 207 9.59 -0.30 -21.03
N ILE A 208 8.50 -0.44 -21.75
CA ILE A 208 7.68 0.65 -22.24
C ILE A 208 6.28 0.48 -21.65
N ALA A 209 5.78 1.52 -21.04
CA ALA A 209 4.40 1.60 -20.60
C ALA A 209 3.74 2.86 -21.16
N GLY A 210 2.43 2.89 -21.13
CA GLY A 210 1.69 4.07 -21.54
C GLY A 210 0.28 4.07 -21.00
N LYS A 211 -0.23 5.30 -20.85
CA LYS A 211 -1.60 5.55 -20.45
C LYS A 211 -2.23 6.57 -21.40
N ILE A 212 -3.45 6.28 -21.85
CA ILE A 212 -4.34 7.22 -22.55
C ILE A 212 -5.48 7.52 -21.58
N TYR A 213 -5.62 8.76 -21.18
CA TYR A 213 -6.71 9.24 -20.34
C TYR A 213 -7.72 9.99 -21.16
N LEU A 214 -9.00 9.74 -20.92
CA LEU A 214 -10.13 10.43 -21.51
C LEU A 214 -11.07 10.94 -20.40
N LEU A 215 -11.45 12.22 -20.44
CA LEU A 215 -12.60 12.72 -19.71
C LEU A 215 -13.77 12.82 -20.70
N LEU A 216 -14.65 11.80 -20.69
CA LEU A 216 -15.73 11.66 -21.64
C LEU A 216 -17.08 11.54 -20.90
N TYR A 217 -18.02 12.45 -21.19
CA TYR A 217 -19.34 12.49 -20.50
C TYR A 217 -19.21 12.48 -18.97
N ASP A 218 -18.32 13.29 -18.42
CA ASP A 218 -18.00 13.38 -16.97
C ASP A 218 -17.56 12.04 -16.35
N THR A 219 -16.98 11.16 -17.17
CA THR A 219 -16.39 9.89 -16.79
C THR A 219 -14.90 9.92 -17.09
N ASP A 220 -14.08 9.67 -16.09
CA ASP A 220 -12.66 9.40 -16.26
C ASP A 220 -12.50 7.98 -16.81
N ILE A 221 -11.73 7.81 -17.89
CA ILE A 221 -11.45 6.52 -18.51
C ILE A 221 -9.97 6.46 -18.85
N ASP A 222 -9.27 5.43 -18.38
CA ASP A 222 -7.87 5.19 -18.72
C ASP A 222 -7.72 3.88 -19.50
N PHE A 223 -6.88 3.90 -20.53
CA PHE A 223 -6.35 2.70 -21.21
C PHE A 223 -4.86 2.62 -20.96
N ILE A 224 -4.38 1.48 -20.47
CA ILE A 224 -3.04 1.30 -19.93
C ILE A 224 -2.38 0.09 -20.58
N PHE A 225 -1.10 0.19 -20.88
CA PHE A 225 -0.32 -0.96 -21.32
C PHE A 225 1.08 -0.97 -20.72
N LEU A 226 1.70 -2.16 -20.65
CA LEU A 226 3.09 -2.39 -20.29
C LEU A 226 3.66 -3.54 -21.14
N THR A 227 4.85 -3.33 -21.69
CA THR A 227 5.63 -4.37 -22.39
C THR A 227 7.13 -4.11 -22.23
N GLY A 228 8.00 -5.04 -22.62
CA GLY A 228 9.47 -4.84 -22.60
C GLY A 228 10.28 -6.00 -22.01
N GLY A 229 9.60 -6.99 -21.41
CA GLY A 229 10.21 -8.29 -21.06
C GLY A 229 10.69 -8.43 -19.61
N SER A 230 10.71 -7.38 -18.75
CA SER A 230 10.90 -7.55 -17.30
C SER A 230 9.67 -8.18 -16.64
N LYS A 231 8.51 -7.81 -17.12
CA LYS A 231 7.21 -8.43 -16.83
C LYS A 231 6.58 -8.85 -18.16
N THR A 232 5.69 -9.84 -18.13
CA THR A 232 4.90 -10.20 -19.30
C THR A 232 4.01 -9.02 -19.73
N THR A 233 3.68 -8.94 -21.01
CA THR A 233 2.84 -7.88 -21.57
C THR A 233 1.50 -7.80 -20.86
N ARG A 234 1.05 -6.57 -20.57
CA ARG A 234 -0.17 -6.29 -19.82
C ARG A 234 -0.96 -5.19 -20.49
N TYR A 235 -2.28 -5.33 -20.43
CA TYR A 235 -3.23 -4.32 -20.88
C TYR A 235 -4.21 -4.05 -19.75
N GLY A 236 -4.55 -2.81 -19.55
CA GLY A 236 -5.48 -2.37 -18.51
C GLY A 236 -6.44 -1.33 -19.01
N MET A 237 -7.56 -1.26 -18.34
CA MET A 237 -8.55 -0.21 -18.51
C MET A 237 -9.17 0.07 -17.15
N ASP A 238 -9.37 1.34 -16.85
CA ASP A 238 -10.12 1.75 -15.66
C ASP A 238 -11.11 2.87 -15.99
N PHE A 239 -12.07 3.05 -15.10
CA PHE A 239 -12.99 4.18 -15.14
C PHE A 239 -13.38 4.64 -13.73
N SER A 240 -13.75 5.92 -13.61
CA SER A 240 -14.38 6.49 -12.43
C SER A 240 -15.42 7.52 -12.85
N ARG A 241 -16.57 7.53 -12.18
CA ARG A 241 -17.65 8.48 -12.42
C ARG A 241 -18.40 8.83 -11.14
N ASN A 242 -18.57 10.13 -10.91
CA ASN A 242 -19.52 10.63 -9.93
C ASN A 242 -20.93 10.57 -10.54
N ILE A 243 -21.78 9.69 -10.02
CA ILE A 243 -23.20 9.56 -10.43
C ILE A 243 -24.00 10.72 -9.82
N THR A 244 -23.69 11.06 -8.57
CA THR A 244 -24.16 12.25 -7.86
C THR A 244 -22.97 12.95 -7.16
N THR A 245 -23.20 14.07 -6.53
CA THR A 245 -22.15 14.81 -5.79
C THR A 245 -21.53 14.01 -4.64
N ASN A 246 -22.26 13.01 -4.14
CA ASN A 246 -21.87 12.20 -2.98
C ASN A 246 -21.79 10.69 -3.26
N PHE A 247 -22.00 10.27 -4.53
CA PHE A 247 -21.93 8.87 -4.93
C PHE A 247 -21.06 8.69 -6.18
N GLU A 248 -19.99 7.93 -6.03
CA GLU A 248 -19.02 7.58 -7.06
C GLU A 248 -19.05 6.07 -7.31
N ILE A 249 -18.86 5.68 -8.56
CA ILE A 249 -18.56 4.31 -8.98
C ILE A 249 -17.23 4.28 -9.73
N HIS A 250 -16.46 3.22 -9.54
CA HIS A 250 -15.21 3.00 -10.28
C HIS A 250 -15.03 1.51 -10.61
N GLY A 251 -14.15 1.26 -11.57
CA GLY A 251 -13.81 -0.11 -11.93
C GLY A 251 -12.49 -0.18 -12.67
N GLU A 252 -11.85 -1.35 -12.60
CA GLU A 252 -10.60 -1.65 -13.27
C GLU A 252 -10.64 -3.05 -13.88
N PHE A 253 -9.99 -3.20 -15.01
CA PHE A 253 -9.78 -4.50 -15.66
C PHE A 253 -8.34 -4.60 -16.13
N ALA A 254 -7.66 -5.70 -15.77
CA ALA A 254 -6.29 -5.99 -16.18
C ALA A 254 -6.21 -7.36 -16.88
N TYR A 255 -5.55 -7.38 -18.02
CA TYR A 255 -5.20 -8.58 -18.76
C TYR A 255 -3.69 -8.75 -18.80
N ILE A 256 -3.18 -9.88 -18.28
CA ILE A 256 -1.78 -10.20 -18.21
C ILE A 256 -1.51 -11.41 -19.10
N TYR A 257 -0.81 -11.17 -20.19
CA TYR A 257 -0.51 -12.21 -21.18
C TYR A 257 0.56 -13.16 -20.65
N ASN A 258 0.36 -14.47 -20.82
CA ASN A 258 1.35 -15.52 -20.49
C ASN A 258 1.91 -15.41 -19.05
N TYR A 259 1.05 -15.18 -18.06
CA TYR A 259 1.45 -15.14 -16.66
C TYR A 259 1.93 -16.50 -16.18
N LYS A 260 3.14 -16.54 -15.62
CA LYS A 260 3.74 -17.76 -15.03
C LYS A 260 3.43 -17.82 -13.55
N LYS A 261 2.85 -18.93 -13.09
CA LYS A 261 2.50 -19.17 -11.70
C LYS A 261 3.09 -20.50 -11.24
N ILE A 262 3.75 -20.44 -10.08
CA ILE A 262 4.30 -21.62 -9.40
C ILE A 262 3.25 -22.14 -8.45
N PHE A 263 2.98 -23.43 -8.48
CA PHE A 263 2.12 -24.15 -7.57
C PHE A 263 2.94 -25.12 -6.74
N VAL A 264 2.46 -25.38 -5.52
CA VAL A 264 3.00 -26.42 -4.64
C VAL A 264 1.89 -27.39 -4.25
N ASN A 265 2.15 -28.66 -4.32
CA ASN A 265 1.29 -29.71 -3.83
C ASN A 265 1.53 -29.96 -2.33
N SER A 266 0.61 -30.65 -1.67
CA SER A 266 0.71 -31.01 -0.24
C SER A 266 1.91 -31.93 0.08
N ASP A 267 2.49 -32.61 -0.90
CA ASP A 267 3.72 -33.39 -0.76
C ASP A 267 4.99 -32.54 -0.87
N GLY A 268 4.85 -31.28 -1.29
CA GLY A 268 5.93 -30.33 -1.52
C GLY A 268 6.48 -30.33 -2.95
N SER A 269 5.96 -31.14 -3.88
CA SER A 269 6.31 -31.03 -5.27
C SER A 269 5.81 -29.70 -5.86
N THR A 270 6.58 -29.12 -6.77
CA THR A 270 6.24 -27.84 -7.41
C THR A 270 6.10 -27.99 -8.90
N PHE A 271 5.15 -27.28 -9.49
CA PHE A 271 4.99 -27.19 -10.94
C PHE A 271 4.68 -25.75 -11.37
N VAL A 272 4.96 -25.44 -12.62
CA VAL A 272 4.74 -24.12 -13.21
C VAL A 272 3.64 -24.22 -14.25
N THR A 273 2.68 -23.33 -14.17
CA THR A 273 1.65 -23.18 -15.20
C THR A 273 1.75 -21.79 -15.83
N GLN A 274 1.47 -21.70 -17.12
CA GLN A 274 1.42 -20.44 -17.86
C GLN A 274 0.03 -20.26 -18.42
N TYR A 275 -0.58 -19.08 -18.19
CA TYR A 275 -1.93 -18.77 -18.66
C TYR A 275 -2.12 -17.25 -18.75
N ASP A 276 -3.18 -16.82 -19.42
CA ASP A 276 -3.58 -15.42 -19.47
C ASP A 276 -4.40 -15.07 -18.25
N ALA A 277 -3.86 -14.23 -17.37
CA ALA A 277 -4.53 -13.84 -16.13
C ALA A 277 -5.42 -12.61 -16.38
N LYS A 278 -6.65 -12.67 -15.85
CA LYS A 278 -7.64 -11.57 -15.92
C LYS A 278 -8.02 -11.14 -14.51
N SER A 279 -7.71 -9.90 -14.17
CA SER A 279 -8.12 -9.29 -12.89
C SER A 279 -9.18 -8.23 -13.14
N ALA A 280 -10.12 -8.09 -12.22
CA ALA A 280 -11.15 -7.07 -12.27
C ALA A 280 -11.45 -6.53 -10.90
N LEU A 281 -11.70 -5.23 -10.80
CA LEU A 281 -12.17 -4.55 -9.62
C LEU A 281 -13.41 -3.74 -9.98
N ILE A 282 -14.40 -3.76 -9.10
CA ILE A 282 -15.52 -2.84 -9.15
C ILE A 282 -15.76 -2.30 -7.75
N GLY A 283 -15.97 -1.00 -7.65
CA GLY A 283 -16.13 -0.34 -6.36
C GLY A 283 -17.08 0.84 -6.42
N MET A 284 -17.47 1.28 -5.22
CA MET A 284 -18.26 2.49 -5.01
C MET A 284 -17.83 3.22 -3.77
N ARG A 285 -18.03 4.53 -3.77
CA ARG A 285 -17.87 5.41 -2.62
C ARG A 285 -19.14 6.22 -2.42
N TYR A 286 -19.65 6.24 -1.21
CA TYR A 286 -20.86 6.97 -0.85
C TYR A 286 -20.63 7.80 0.41
N LEU A 287 -20.86 9.12 0.32
CA LEU A 287 -20.84 10.06 1.43
C LEU A 287 -22.28 10.39 1.86
N THR A 288 -22.60 10.14 3.11
CA THR A 288 -23.89 10.49 3.69
C THR A 288 -23.96 11.96 4.12
N GLU A 289 -25.16 12.47 4.39
CA GLU A 289 -25.39 13.80 4.95
C GLU A 289 -24.81 13.98 6.36
N LYS A 290 -24.45 12.88 7.04
CA LYS A 290 -23.85 12.88 8.38
C LYS A 290 -22.34 12.65 8.33
N ASP A 291 -21.69 13.02 7.23
CA ASP A 291 -20.25 12.88 7.00
C ASP A 291 -19.69 11.45 7.22
N THR A 292 -20.55 10.45 6.97
CA THR A 292 -20.10 9.06 6.95
C THR A 292 -19.76 8.65 5.52
N THR A 293 -18.53 8.27 5.27
CA THR A 293 -18.07 7.73 3.99
C THR A 293 -18.06 6.20 4.05
N TYR A 294 -18.74 5.59 3.10
CA TYR A 294 -18.67 4.15 2.83
C TYR A 294 -17.88 3.91 1.55
N ILE A 295 -16.97 2.93 1.59
CA ILE A 295 -16.23 2.41 0.43
C ILE A 295 -16.48 0.91 0.39
N LEU A 296 -16.91 0.41 -0.77
CA LEU A 296 -17.10 -1.01 -1.04
C LEU A 296 -16.39 -1.36 -2.32
N GLU A 297 -15.52 -2.38 -2.31
CA GLU A 297 -14.86 -2.90 -3.49
C GLU A 297 -14.91 -4.43 -3.53
N TYR A 298 -15.24 -4.98 -4.69
CA TYR A 298 -15.00 -6.39 -5.02
C TYR A 298 -13.78 -6.49 -5.92
N TYR A 299 -12.84 -7.34 -5.56
CA TYR A 299 -11.63 -7.60 -6.31
C TYR A 299 -11.49 -9.06 -6.69
N ARG A 300 -11.44 -9.34 -8.00
CA ARG A 300 -11.04 -10.62 -8.56
C ARG A 300 -9.59 -10.54 -9.00
N ASN A 301 -8.73 -11.26 -8.32
CA ASN A 301 -7.30 -11.37 -8.59
C ASN A 301 -7.05 -12.53 -9.56
N GLY A 302 -6.82 -12.24 -10.84
CA GLY A 302 -6.55 -13.27 -11.88
C GLY A 302 -5.23 -14.03 -11.67
N THR A 303 -4.30 -13.48 -10.88
CA THR A 303 -3.03 -14.14 -10.50
C THR A 303 -3.12 -14.87 -9.17
N GLY A 304 -4.24 -14.74 -8.46
CA GLY A 304 -4.46 -15.28 -7.12
C GLY A 304 -4.65 -16.81 -7.10
N PHE A 305 -4.52 -17.38 -5.92
CA PHE A 305 -4.70 -18.82 -5.67
C PHE A 305 -6.17 -19.16 -5.37
N SER A 306 -6.59 -20.35 -5.74
CA SER A 306 -7.85 -20.93 -5.30
C SER A 306 -7.72 -21.48 -3.87
N SER A 307 -8.87 -21.80 -3.23
CA SER A 307 -8.88 -22.40 -1.90
C SER A 307 -8.15 -23.75 -1.85
N THR A 308 -8.24 -24.55 -2.92
CA THR A 308 -7.51 -25.83 -3.00
C THR A 308 -6.00 -25.60 -3.08
N GLU A 309 -5.52 -24.69 -3.94
CA GLU A 309 -4.10 -24.37 -4.07
C GLU A 309 -3.51 -23.81 -2.77
N MET A 310 -4.27 -23.02 -2.00
CA MET A 310 -3.84 -22.53 -0.68
C MET A 310 -3.86 -23.64 0.38
N ARG A 311 -4.85 -24.53 0.35
CA ARG A 311 -4.86 -25.71 1.27
C ARG A 311 -3.65 -26.61 1.06
N ASP A 312 -3.28 -26.88 -0.19
CA ASP A 312 -2.09 -27.68 -0.51
C ASP A 312 -0.82 -27.03 0.05
N TYR A 313 -0.69 -25.71 -0.11
CA TYR A 313 0.42 -24.95 0.43
C TYR A 313 0.48 -25.00 1.97
N PHE A 314 -0.62 -24.76 2.67
CA PHE A 314 -0.65 -24.83 4.13
C PHE A 314 -0.44 -26.27 4.65
N SER A 315 -1.00 -27.27 3.95
CA SER A 315 -0.76 -28.69 4.26
C SER A 315 0.70 -29.08 4.10
N PHE A 316 1.38 -28.54 3.08
CA PHE A 316 2.82 -28.72 2.89
C PHE A 316 3.63 -28.12 4.04
N ILE A 317 3.29 -26.91 4.52
CA ILE A 317 3.93 -26.30 5.70
C ILE A 317 3.74 -27.18 6.93
N ASN A 318 2.50 -27.61 7.22
CA ASN A 318 2.20 -28.45 8.39
C ASN A 318 2.97 -29.77 8.33
N LYS A 319 3.03 -30.45 7.17
CA LYS A 319 3.87 -31.63 6.96
C LYS A 319 5.35 -31.36 7.23
N GLY A 320 5.85 -30.21 6.79
CA GLY A 320 7.23 -29.78 7.04
C GLY A 320 7.49 -29.60 8.55
N TYR A 321 6.55 -29.00 9.26
CA TYR A 321 6.62 -28.81 10.71
C TYR A 321 6.58 -30.14 11.47
N ASP A 322 5.66 -31.04 11.12
CA ASP A 322 5.57 -32.40 11.74
C ASP A 322 6.86 -33.19 11.51
N THR A 323 7.45 -33.08 10.30
CA THR A 323 8.74 -33.73 9.99
C THR A 323 9.86 -33.15 10.86
N TYR A 324 9.90 -31.81 11.03
CA TYR A 324 10.88 -31.16 11.87
C TYR A 324 10.75 -31.58 13.34
N VAL A 325 9.54 -31.61 13.89
CA VAL A 325 9.29 -32.07 15.28
C VAL A 325 9.72 -33.51 15.49
N ALA A 326 9.47 -34.40 14.51
CA ALA A 326 9.78 -35.82 14.61
C ALA A 326 11.27 -36.12 14.40
N THR A 327 11.98 -35.37 13.56
CA THR A 327 13.33 -35.76 13.09
C THR A 327 14.40 -34.67 13.26
N GLY A 328 14.03 -33.44 13.59
CA GLY A 328 14.93 -32.27 13.59
C GLY A 328 15.26 -31.76 12.19
N ASN A 329 14.70 -32.32 11.11
CA ASN A 329 15.01 -31.94 9.75
C ASN A 329 14.09 -30.80 9.26
N ASP A 330 14.64 -29.62 9.01
CA ASP A 330 13.95 -28.41 8.58
C ASP A 330 13.93 -28.16 7.06
N ALA A 331 14.41 -29.10 6.26
CA ALA A 331 14.55 -28.92 4.80
C ALA A 331 13.21 -28.57 4.11
N LEU A 332 12.09 -29.18 4.54
CA LEU A 332 10.78 -28.89 3.99
C LEU A 332 10.31 -27.47 4.38
N LEU A 333 10.57 -27.04 5.61
CA LEU A 333 10.23 -25.70 6.08
C LEU A 333 11.04 -24.62 5.36
N LYS A 334 12.35 -24.85 5.14
CA LYS A 334 13.19 -23.95 4.30
C LYS A 334 12.67 -23.85 2.87
N LYS A 335 12.25 -24.97 2.28
CA LYS A 335 11.60 -24.97 0.97
C LYS A 335 10.28 -24.19 0.98
N ALA A 336 9.45 -24.38 2.00
CA ALA A 336 8.21 -23.62 2.16
C ALA A 336 8.47 -22.11 2.33
N ALA A 337 9.48 -21.71 3.09
CA ALA A 337 9.87 -20.31 3.25
C ALA A 337 10.27 -19.66 1.92
N ASN A 338 11.05 -20.35 1.08
CA ASN A 338 11.40 -19.87 -0.26
C ASN A 338 10.17 -19.72 -1.18
N ILE A 339 9.21 -20.64 -1.10
CA ILE A 339 7.96 -20.57 -1.86
C ILE A 339 7.10 -19.40 -1.35
N THR A 340 7.07 -19.17 -0.04
CA THR A 340 6.36 -18.05 0.61
C THR A 340 6.92 -16.70 0.16
N ALA A 341 8.23 -16.55 0.09
CA ALA A 341 8.88 -15.33 -0.39
C ALA A 341 8.48 -14.94 -1.84
N GLY A 342 7.94 -15.90 -2.60
CA GLY A 342 7.33 -15.68 -3.90
C GLY A 342 5.87 -15.25 -3.83
N ASN A 343 5.03 -15.95 -4.60
CA ASN A 343 3.63 -15.55 -4.79
C ASN A 343 2.70 -15.84 -3.59
N TYR A 344 3.00 -16.86 -2.76
CA TYR A 344 2.14 -17.27 -1.65
C TYR A 344 2.18 -16.33 -0.45
N GLY A 345 3.28 -15.61 -0.24
CA GLY A 345 3.42 -14.65 0.86
C GLY A 345 2.87 -13.25 0.58
N ARG A 346 2.24 -13.03 -0.57
CA ARG A 346 1.65 -11.72 -0.92
C ARG A 346 0.46 -11.40 -0.02
N PRO A 347 0.23 -10.15 0.35
CA PRO A 347 -1.05 -9.72 0.88
C PRO A 347 -2.17 -10.10 -0.09
N ASN A 348 -3.25 -10.67 0.41
CA ASN A 348 -4.39 -11.09 -0.41
C ASN A 348 -3.99 -12.00 -1.59
N ALA A 349 -3.33 -13.11 -1.28
CA ALA A 349 -2.77 -14.04 -2.28
C ALA A 349 -3.83 -14.82 -3.06
N MET A 350 -5.10 -14.83 -2.63
CA MET A 350 -6.18 -15.60 -3.25
C MET A 350 -6.93 -14.80 -4.33
N ARG A 351 -8.03 -15.39 -4.86
CA ARG A 351 -8.69 -14.87 -6.06
C ARG A 351 -9.73 -13.81 -5.81
N ASP A 352 -10.56 -13.95 -4.79
CA ASP A 352 -11.79 -13.17 -4.66
C ASP A 352 -11.89 -12.53 -3.28
N TYR A 353 -11.89 -11.20 -3.25
CA TYR A 353 -11.95 -10.42 -2.02
C TYR A 353 -13.04 -9.36 -2.10
N LEU A 354 -13.61 -9.08 -0.92
CA LEU A 354 -14.51 -7.96 -0.70
C LEU A 354 -13.87 -7.04 0.35
N TYR A 355 -13.80 -5.75 0.05
CA TYR A 355 -13.35 -4.70 0.95
C TYR A 355 -14.53 -3.82 1.32
N LEU A 356 -14.69 -3.53 2.60
CA LEU A 356 -15.66 -2.58 3.13
C LEU A 356 -14.95 -1.66 4.11
N ARG A 357 -15.08 -0.35 3.93
CA ARG A 357 -14.65 0.67 4.90
C ARG A 357 -15.81 1.61 5.18
N ALA A 358 -16.05 1.89 6.45
CA ALA A 358 -16.91 2.95 6.90
C ALA A 358 -16.10 3.89 7.79
N SER A 359 -16.14 5.19 7.51
CA SER A 359 -15.49 6.23 8.33
C SER A 359 -16.41 7.40 8.52
N ARG A 360 -16.42 8.01 9.71
CA ARG A 360 -17.27 9.15 10.01
C ARG A 360 -16.43 10.28 10.59
N LYS A 361 -16.55 11.48 10.00
CA LYS A 361 -15.89 12.67 10.54
C LYS A 361 -16.66 13.21 11.74
N GLU A 362 -15.94 13.54 12.78
CA GLU A 362 -16.41 14.32 13.94
C GLU A 362 -17.74 13.85 14.55
N PRO A 363 -17.95 12.51 14.76
CA PRO A 363 -19.16 12.04 15.42
C PRO A 363 -19.26 12.60 16.84
N PHE A 364 -20.50 12.83 17.29
CA PHE A 364 -20.78 13.37 18.64
C PHE A 364 -20.17 14.76 18.90
N ASP A 365 -19.95 15.55 17.83
CA ASP A 365 -19.34 16.89 17.88
C ASP A 365 -17.91 16.92 18.47
N ILE A 366 -17.20 15.77 18.42
CA ILE A 366 -15.80 15.70 18.80
C ILE A 366 -14.97 16.12 17.59
N LEU A 367 -14.49 17.37 17.59
CA LEU A 367 -13.71 17.94 16.50
C LEU A 367 -12.43 17.15 16.25
N TYR A 368 -12.06 17.00 14.97
CA TYR A 368 -10.85 16.30 14.48
C TYR A 368 -10.79 14.81 14.84
N PHE A 369 -11.87 14.22 15.34
CA PHE A 369 -11.96 12.79 15.61
C PHE A 369 -12.63 12.07 14.44
N THR A 370 -11.97 11.01 13.92
CA THR A 370 -12.48 10.23 12.78
C THR A 370 -12.36 8.74 13.08
N PRO A 371 -13.38 8.12 13.67
CA PRO A 371 -13.44 6.66 13.78
C PRO A 371 -13.71 6.03 12.42
N SER A 372 -13.14 4.87 12.19
CA SER A 372 -13.41 4.05 11.01
C SER A 372 -13.36 2.56 11.33
N ILE A 373 -13.96 1.75 10.47
CA ILE A 373 -13.88 0.30 10.51
C ILE A 373 -13.63 -0.20 9.09
N THR A 374 -12.65 -1.10 8.96
CA THR A 374 -12.30 -1.73 7.68
C THR A 374 -12.49 -3.23 7.80
N GLY A 375 -13.17 -3.85 6.85
CA GLY A 375 -13.31 -5.30 6.71
C GLY A 375 -12.76 -5.76 5.38
N ILE A 376 -11.96 -6.84 5.38
CA ILE A 376 -11.50 -7.53 4.18
C ILE A 376 -11.93 -8.98 4.30
N LEU A 377 -12.79 -9.42 3.40
CA LEU A 377 -13.33 -10.78 3.35
C LEU A 377 -12.76 -11.51 2.13
N ASN A 378 -12.15 -12.65 2.36
CA ASN A 378 -11.88 -13.61 1.30
C ASN A 378 -13.15 -14.42 1.01
N ILE A 379 -13.74 -14.19 -0.15
CA ILE A 379 -15.02 -14.83 -0.52
C ILE A 379 -14.85 -16.34 -0.76
N SER A 380 -13.66 -16.74 -1.24
CA SER A 380 -13.40 -18.13 -1.64
C SER A 380 -13.37 -19.12 -0.46
N ASP A 381 -12.90 -18.68 0.73
CA ASP A 381 -12.74 -19.50 1.92
C ASP A 381 -13.45 -18.94 3.16
N LYS A 382 -14.12 -17.78 3.02
CA LYS A 382 -14.90 -17.08 4.06
C LYS A 382 -14.06 -16.59 5.25
N SER A 383 -12.74 -16.56 5.12
CA SER A 383 -11.86 -15.97 6.12
C SER A 383 -11.83 -14.44 5.99
N PHE A 384 -11.55 -13.71 7.08
CA PHE A 384 -11.62 -12.26 7.06
C PHE A 384 -10.67 -11.58 8.05
N SER A 385 -10.43 -10.28 7.81
CA SER A 385 -9.84 -9.33 8.74
C SER A 385 -10.84 -8.21 9.01
N LEU A 386 -10.94 -7.77 10.28
CA LEU A 386 -11.76 -6.66 10.72
C LEU A 386 -10.91 -5.71 11.54
N SER A 387 -10.83 -4.43 11.12
CA SER A 387 -9.92 -3.45 11.70
C SER A 387 -10.67 -2.16 12.07
N PRO A 388 -11.16 -1.99 13.31
CA PRO A 388 -11.55 -0.69 13.86
C PRO A 388 -10.33 0.20 14.04
N GLU A 389 -10.50 1.49 13.74
CA GLU A 389 -9.47 2.50 13.83
C GLU A 389 -10.05 3.82 14.37
N PHE A 390 -9.29 4.51 15.21
CA PHE A 390 -9.61 5.82 15.76
C PHE A 390 -8.49 6.79 15.43
N LEU A 391 -8.80 7.82 14.64
CA LEU A 391 -7.89 8.89 14.27
C LEU A 391 -8.28 10.17 15.01
N TYR A 392 -7.29 10.85 15.59
CA TYR A 392 -7.44 12.16 16.21
C TYR A 392 -6.33 13.10 15.73
N ALA A 393 -6.73 14.27 15.17
CA ALA A 393 -5.82 15.28 14.62
C ALA A 393 -6.09 16.68 15.21
N GLY A 394 -6.64 16.76 16.45
CA GLY A 394 -6.99 18.02 17.11
C GLY A 394 -5.82 18.77 17.75
N ILE A 395 -4.60 18.23 17.68
CA ILE A 395 -3.39 18.90 18.16
C ILE A 395 -2.61 19.38 16.93
N THR A 396 -2.17 20.63 16.94
CA THR A 396 -1.43 21.21 15.80
C THR A 396 -0.24 20.33 15.42
N ASN A 397 -0.15 19.97 14.16
CA ASN A 397 0.90 19.16 13.56
C ASN A 397 1.01 17.71 14.12
N LEU A 398 0.12 17.26 15.00
CA LEU A 398 0.16 15.93 15.59
C LEU A 398 -1.07 15.12 15.20
N GLU A 399 -0.84 13.94 14.64
CA GLU A 399 -1.85 12.91 14.37
C GLU A 399 -1.64 11.73 15.32
N LEU A 400 -2.70 11.33 16.00
CA LEU A 400 -2.74 10.15 16.85
C LEU A 400 -3.69 9.12 16.25
N ARG A 401 -3.27 7.86 16.17
CA ARG A 401 -4.07 6.78 15.62
C ARG A 401 -3.97 5.54 16.52
N LEU A 402 -5.12 4.97 16.83
CA LEU A 402 -5.24 3.66 17.46
C LEU A 402 -5.96 2.73 16.50
N LYS A 403 -5.35 1.62 16.13
CA LYS A 403 -5.92 0.60 15.26
C LYS A 403 -5.84 -0.76 15.94
N ALA A 404 -6.94 -1.48 15.96
CA ALA A 404 -6.97 -2.89 16.32
C ALA A 404 -7.37 -3.70 15.08
N SER A 405 -6.80 -4.88 14.89
CA SER A 405 -7.17 -5.77 13.80
C SER A 405 -7.43 -7.16 14.36
N PHE A 406 -8.55 -7.76 13.97
CA PHE A 406 -8.97 -9.11 14.30
C PHE A 406 -8.99 -9.93 13.03
N ILE A 407 -8.29 -11.06 13.02
CA ILE A 407 -8.12 -11.93 11.88
C ILE A 407 -8.74 -13.27 12.21
N SER A 408 -9.59 -13.79 11.34
CA SER A 408 -10.31 -15.05 11.62
C SER A 408 -10.58 -15.85 10.33
N GLY A 409 -10.54 -17.14 10.46
CA GLY A 409 -10.86 -18.10 9.40
C GLY A 409 -10.78 -19.52 9.89
N GLU A 410 -11.32 -20.45 9.11
CA GLU A 410 -11.13 -21.88 9.35
C GLU A 410 -9.67 -22.26 9.08
N ARG A 411 -9.23 -23.42 9.60
CA ARG A 411 -7.90 -23.95 9.28
C ARG A 411 -7.75 -24.19 7.77
N LEU A 412 -6.54 -23.97 7.27
CA LEU A 412 -6.16 -24.01 5.85
C LEU A 412 -6.85 -22.93 4.99
N SER A 413 -7.37 -21.86 5.61
CA SER A 413 -7.86 -20.66 4.93
C SER A 413 -6.83 -19.51 4.97
N ASP A 414 -6.98 -18.51 4.09
CA ASP A 414 -6.03 -17.41 3.95
C ASP A 414 -5.78 -16.65 5.27
N TYR A 415 -6.85 -16.21 5.93
CA TYR A 415 -6.74 -15.49 7.20
C TYR A 415 -6.63 -16.42 8.42
N GLY A 416 -7.15 -17.67 8.35
CA GLY A 416 -7.07 -18.64 9.45
C GLY A 416 -5.68 -19.25 9.63
N GLU A 417 -4.77 -19.08 8.67
CA GLU A 417 -3.39 -19.56 8.76
C GLU A 417 -2.35 -18.43 8.88
N LYS A 418 -2.80 -17.18 9.10
CA LYS A 418 -1.89 -16.07 9.44
C LYS A 418 -1.23 -16.35 10.79
N GLN A 419 0.00 -15.87 10.96
CA GLN A 419 0.78 -16.06 12.19
C GLN A 419 0.17 -15.39 13.42
N ASN A 420 -0.74 -14.43 13.23
CA ASN A 420 -1.41 -13.65 14.27
C ASN A 420 -2.91 -13.62 14.01
N ASP A 421 -3.69 -13.72 15.07
CA ASP A 421 -5.15 -13.59 15.09
C ASP A 421 -5.60 -12.18 15.45
N SER A 422 -4.72 -11.41 16.07
CA SER A 422 -5.00 -10.05 16.49
C SER A 422 -3.76 -9.15 16.37
N ARG A 423 -3.99 -7.84 16.25
CA ARG A 423 -2.96 -6.81 16.25
C ARG A 423 -3.53 -5.53 16.87
N VAL A 424 -2.79 -4.90 17.76
CA VAL A 424 -3.08 -3.56 18.25
C VAL A 424 -1.90 -2.65 17.93
N GLU A 425 -2.17 -1.51 17.33
CA GLU A 425 -1.20 -0.53 16.89
C GLU A 425 -1.57 0.85 17.44
N ILE A 426 -0.59 1.54 18.02
CA ILE A 426 -0.68 2.94 18.34
C ILE A 426 0.29 3.68 17.43
N ARG A 427 -0.15 4.79 16.83
CA ARG A 427 0.67 5.62 15.95
C ARG A 427 0.60 7.07 16.40
N ALA A 428 1.74 7.69 16.57
CA ALA A 428 1.86 9.13 16.77
C ALA A 428 2.75 9.69 15.66
N ARG A 429 2.23 10.64 14.87
CA ARG A 429 2.92 11.26 13.74
C ARG A 429 2.92 12.77 13.92
N TYR A 430 4.09 13.37 13.91
CA TYR A 430 4.29 14.81 13.99
C TYR A 430 4.80 15.36 12.66
N TYR A 431 4.07 16.32 12.09
CA TYR A 431 4.40 17.00 10.83
C TYR A 431 5.18 18.28 11.10
N PHE A 432 6.09 18.67 10.19
CA PHE A 432 6.88 19.91 10.29
C PHE A 432 7.19 20.51 8.91
#